data_2264cd8811ed1713b073aff24c5600bc
#
_entry.id   2264cd8811ed1713b073aff24c5600bc
#
_cell.length_a   1.000
_cell.length_b   1.000
_cell.length_c   1.000
_cell.angle_alpha   90.00
_cell.angle_beta   90.00
_cell.angle_gamma   90.00
#
_symmetry.space_group_name_H-M   'P 1'
#
loop_
_entity.id
_entity.type
_entity.pdbx_description
1 polymer ?
#
loop_
_entity_poly.entity_id
_entity_poly.type
_entity_poly.pdbx_seq_one_letter_code
_entity_poly.pdbx_strand_id
1 'polypeptide(L)'
;MVTAAFAAVSCHTGGNNGHLVASEMVIAESPCPDSVFLYTPGIIEGFDGRLVVSVDYGGPGTYILDGPKSDFGDYKAGNQIRVLLSDNEGKTWRETPARIPMMHEILFKAGKSLYMIGHSGRLLITRSDDNGETWSEPSVLCPEPRWHQSCTPVDIHDGKVTLVYEKWVADGHPWPGVGPVLMQAKVDDDLTQASSWKFSELYNPDEDMEAARPSGIPVTDPGKAGILETNVIRVFDENNPFYDPSGKSVVLMMRASTGFPDIGVMMKGVERPDGSLAVEKLTKNGREMYFAHIPGADLKFYVVYDPESRLYWLLHSQIDGRMNYRRRLALSYSPDLLKWTFAGLVAVGPADNAARHYATMLIKGNDLLIVSRSGDERARGAHDGDIVTFHRVKDFRSLIY
;
A
#
# COMPACT_ATOMS: atom_id res chain seq x y z
N MET A 1 -14.97 0.56 -38.95
CA MET A 1 -14.51 -0.75 -38.51
C MET A 1 -13.15 -0.51 -37.83
N VAL A 2 -13.15 -0.43 -36.53
CA VAL A 2 -11.92 -0.31 -35.74
C VAL A 2 -11.61 -1.73 -35.25
N THR A 3 -10.56 -2.30 -35.80
CA THR A 3 -10.04 -3.62 -35.39
C THR A 3 -9.36 -3.45 -34.04
N ALA A 4 -9.98 -4.04 -33.00
CA ALA A 4 -9.32 -4.19 -31.70
C ALA A 4 -8.16 -5.19 -31.86
N ALA A 5 -6.95 -4.71 -31.68
CA ALA A 5 -5.77 -5.53 -31.60
C ALA A 5 -5.77 -6.24 -30.25
N PHE A 6 -6.02 -7.54 -30.23
CA PHE A 6 -5.74 -8.39 -29.07
C PHE A 6 -4.21 -8.50 -28.94
N ALA A 7 -3.64 -7.86 -27.94
CA ALA A 7 -2.26 -8.11 -27.55
C ALA A 7 -2.18 -9.57 -27.03
N ALA A 8 -1.41 -10.39 -27.70
CA ALA A 8 -1.11 -11.73 -27.27
C ALA A 8 -0.23 -11.64 -26.02
N VAL A 9 -0.78 -12.06 -24.86
CA VAL A 9 -0.03 -12.19 -23.61
C VAL A 9 1.04 -13.26 -23.82
N SER A 10 2.28 -12.87 -23.93
CA SER A 10 3.43 -13.77 -23.94
C SER A 10 3.59 -14.36 -22.53
N CYS A 11 3.20 -15.61 -22.35
CA CYS A 11 3.59 -16.39 -21.18
C CYS A 11 5.10 -16.65 -21.27
N HIS A 12 5.90 -15.79 -20.70
CA HIS A 12 7.28 -16.15 -20.37
C HIS A 12 7.21 -17.17 -19.23
N THR A 13 7.32 -18.44 -19.55
CA THR A 13 7.65 -19.48 -18.56
C THR A 13 9.10 -19.25 -18.15
N GLY A 14 9.30 -18.35 -17.18
CA GLY A 14 10.58 -18.23 -16.50
C GLY A 14 10.95 -19.59 -15.94
N GLY A 15 12.21 -19.98 -16.14
CA GLY A 15 12.73 -21.26 -15.67
C GLY A 15 12.30 -21.50 -14.22
N ASN A 16 11.87 -22.71 -13.94
CA ASN A 16 11.35 -23.18 -12.68
C ASN A 16 12.42 -23.03 -11.58
N ASN A 17 12.57 -21.83 -11.00
CA ASN A 17 13.35 -21.62 -9.80
C ASN A 17 12.54 -22.21 -8.65
N GLY A 18 12.80 -23.43 -8.26
CA GLY A 18 12.11 -24.21 -7.23
C GLY A 18 12.10 -23.58 -5.83
N HIS A 19 12.35 -22.28 -5.73
CA HIS A 19 12.36 -21.48 -4.50
C HIS A 19 11.24 -20.43 -4.44
N LEU A 20 10.50 -20.18 -5.53
CA LEU A 20 9.40 -19.22 -5.53
C LEU A 20 8.10 -19.89 -5.13
N VAL A 21 7.37 -19.26 -4.19
CA VAL A 21 6.08 -19.78 -3.68
C VAL A 21 4.89 -19.34 -4.51
N ALA A 22 5.08 -18.47 -5.52
CA ALA A 22 4.03 -17.88 -6.34
C ALA A 22 4.25 -18.09 -7.84
N SER A 23 3.15 -18.07 -8.59
CA SER A 23 3.17 -17.82 -10.04
C SER A 23 3.23 -16.32 -10.32
N GLU A 24 3.67 -15.92 -11.52
CA GLU A 24 3.73 -14.52 -11.95
C GLU A 24 3.09 -14.34 -13.33
N MET A 25 2.36 -13.20 -13.51
CA MET A 25 1.78 -12.77 -14.76
C MET A 25 1.85 -11.25 -14.88
N VAL A 26 2.27 -10.71 -16.02
CA VAL A 26 2.16 -9.28 -16.31
C VAL A 26 0.69 -8.95 -16.61
N ILE A 27 0.15 -7.93 -15.95
CA ILE A 27 -1.25 -7.49 -16.10
C ILE A 27 -1.40 -6.06 -16.64
N ALA A 28 -0.35 -5.25 -16.56
CA ALA A 28 -0.28 -3.94 -17.17
C ALA A 28 1.15 -3.65 -17.61
N GLU A 29 1.29 -2.91 -18.71
CA GLU A 29 2.57 -2.45 -19.24
C GLU A 29 2.53 -0.94 -19.51
N SER A 30 3.65 -0.28 -19.30
CA SER A 30 3.82 1.12 -19.66
C SER A 30 3.77 1.31 -21.18
N PRO A 31 3.03 2.32 -21.66
CA PRO A 31 3.07 2.69 -23.08
C PRO A 31 4.41 3.33 -23.51
N CYS A 32 5.23 3.77 -22.56
CA CYS A 32 6.54 4.38 -22.80
C CYS A 32 7.44 4.22 -21.57
N PRO A 33 8.15 3.07 -21.42
CA PRO A 33 8.94 2.74 -20.23
C PRO A 33 9.98 3.78 -19.80
N ASP A 34 10.49 4.57 -20.74
CA ASP A 34 11.46 5.63 -20.46
C ASP A 34 10.88 6.87 -19.76
N SER A 35 9.55 7.05 -19.78
CA SER A 35 8.93 8.30 -19.33
C SER A 35 7.56 8.15 -18.66
N VAL A 36 6.89 7.03 -18.81
CA VAL A 36 5.65 6.69 -18.09
C VAL A 36 5.93 5.49 -17.21
N PHE A 37 5.70 5.64 -15.92
CA PHE A 37 6.01 4.62 -14.93
C PHE A 37 4.72 4.13 -14.27
N LEU A 38 4.69 2.86 -13.91
CA LEU A 38 3.57 2.24 -13.22
C LEU A 38 3.93 2.15 -11.73
N TYR A 39 3.19 2.92 -10.92
CA TYR A 39 3.41 2.99 -9.49
C TYR A 39 2.39 2.13 -8.74
N THR A 40 2.37 2.27 -7.49
CA THR A 40 1.58 1.67 -6.42
C THR A 40 0.28 0.99 -6.87
N PRO A 41 0.26 -0.33 -7.14
CA PRO A 41 -0.97 -1.02 -7.46
C PRO A 41 -1.75 -1.38 -6.19
N GLY A 42 -3.09 -1.30 -6.26
CA GLY A 42 -4.01 -1.80 -5.25
C GLY A 42 -4.80 -3.00 -5.78
N ILE A 43 -5.19 -3.96 -4.92
CA ILE A 43 -6.07 -5.07 -5.28
C ILE A 43 -7.15 -5.29 -4.23
N ILE A 44 -8.40 -5.44 -4.68
CA ILE A 44 -9.53 -5.87 -3.85
C ILE A 44 -10.42 -6.86 -4.59
N GLU A 45 -11.29 -7.54 -3.84
CA GLU A 45 -12.40 -8.31 -4.39
C GLU A 45 -13.68 -7.48 -4.35
N GLY A 46 -14.34 -7.32 -5.50
CA GLY A 46 -15.65 -6.71 -5.63
C GLY A 46 -16.75 -7.57 -4.99
N PHE A 47 -18.00 -7.07 -5.01
CA PHE A 47 -19.14 -7.77 -4.37
C PHE A 47 -19.59 -9.02 -5.13
N ASP A 48 -19.26 -9.13 -6.41
CA ASP A 48 -19.58 -10.27 -7.29
C ASP A 48 -18.42 -11.28 -7.41
N GLY A 49 -17.34 -11.11 -6.61
CA GLY A 49 -16.16 -11.97 -6.66
C GLY A 49 -15.13 -11.58 -7.72
N ARG A 50 -15.41 -10.53 -8.52
CA ARG A 50 -14.48 -9.91 -9.47
C ARG A 50 -13.25 -9.37 -8.76
N LEU A 51 -12.09 -9.48 -9.37
CA LEU A 51 -10.89 -8.77 -8.89
C LEU A 51 -10.81 -7.40 -9.54
N VAL A 52 -10.54 -6.39 -8.72
CA VAL A 52 -10.37 -4.99 -9.12
C VAL A 52 -8.96 -4.57 -8.73
N VAL A 53 -8.20 -4.08 -9.70
CA VAL A 53 -6.83 -3.56 -9.50
C VAL A 53 -6.77 -2.11 -9.95
N SER A 54 -6.25 -1.24 -9.09
CA SER A 54 -5.87 0.12 -9.44
C SER A 54 -4.38 0.19 -9.76
N VAL A 55 -3.99 1.06 -10.67
CA VAL A 55 -2.58 1.31 -11.04
C VAL A 55 -2.38 2.80 -11.23
N ASP A 56 -1.43 3.37 -10.51
CA ASP A 56 -1.03 4.77 -10.63
C ASP A 56 -0.01 4.92 -11.77
N TYR A 57 -0.38 5.66 -12.80
CA TYR A 57 0.48 6.01 -13.94
C TYR A 57 1.09 7.39 -13.71
N GLY A 58 2.39 7.47 -13.57
CA GLY A 58 3.13 8.71 -13.34
C GLY A 58 4.35 8.84 -14.24
N GLY A 59 5.21 9.81 -13.94
CA GLY A 59 6.44 10.07 -14.70
C GLY A 59 6.33 11.26 -15.64
N PRO A 60 7.46 11.71 -16.22
CA PRO A 60 7.51 12.94 -17.03
C PRO A 60 6.74 12.83 -18.35
N GLY A 61 6.44 11.62 -18.81
CA GLY A 61 5.76 11.36 -20.09
C GLY A 61 4.25 11.22 -20.00
N THR A 62 3.61 11.43 -18.85
CA THR A 62 2.15 11.23 -18.67
C THR A 62 1.29 12.10 -19.59
N TYR A 63 1.84 13.14 -20.20
CA TYR A 63 1.15 13.95 -21.20
C TYR A 63 0.72 13.16 -22.45
N ILE A 64 1.33 11.98 -22.72
CA ILE A 64 0.92 11.10 -23.84
C ILE A 64 -0.32 10.28 -23.52
N LEU A 65 -0.69 10.16 -22.25
CA LEU A 65 -1.87 9.40 -21.83
C LEU A 65 -3.14 10.16 -22.17
N ASP A 66 -4.19 9.45 -22.53
CA ASP A 66 -5.53 10.01 -22.71
C ASP A 66 -6.18 10.42 -21.37
N GLY A 67 -7.22 11.27 -21.44
CA GLY A 67 -8.02 11.67 -20.28
C GLY A 67 -7.34 12.61 -19.27
N PRO A 68 -8.01 12.93 -18.16
CA PRO A 68 -7.54 13.89 -17.17
C PRO A 68 -6.37 13.34 -16.35
N LYS A 69 -5.55 14.24 -15.80
CA LYS A 69 -4.44 13.96 -14.87
C LYS A 69 -4.61 14.80 -13.61
N SER A 70 -3.95 14.36 -12.55
CA SER A 70 -3.86 15.13 -11.31
C SER A 70 -3.14 16.46 -11.53
N ASP A 71 -3.46 17.47 -10.70
CA ASP A 71 -2.77 18.78 -10.71
C ASP A 71 -1.36 18.71 -10.15
N PHE A 72 -1.00 17.59 -9.54
CA PHE A 72 0.26 17.35 -8.86
C PHE A 72 0.83 15.98 -9.26
N GLY A 73 2.15 15.87 -9.34
CA GLY A 73 2.87 14.63 -9.62
C GLY A 73 4.37 14.78 -9.37
N ASP A 74 5.04 13.67 -9.18
CA ASP A 74 6.45 13.61 -8.77
C ASP A 74 7.41 14.30 -9.76
N TYR A 75 7.06 14.32 -11.04
CA TYR A 75 7.87 14.89 -12.10
C TYR A 75 7.33 16.22 -12.65
N LYS A 76 6.55 16.95 -11.85
CA LYS A 76 5.81 18.16 -12.30
C LYS A 76 4.87 17.87 -13.47
N ALA A 77 4.52 16.61 -13.66
CA ALA A 77 3.50 16.12 -14.56
C ALA A 77 2.45 15.41 -13.72
N GLY A 78 1.18 15.52 -14.09
CA GLY A 78 0.11 14.91 -13.32
C GLY A 78 0.11 13.39 -13.48
N ASN A 79 -0.34 12.68 -12.44
CA ASN A 79 -0.57 11.24 -12.44
C ASN A 79 -2.00 10.91 -12.88
N GLN A 80 -2.24 9.66 -13.20
CA GLN A 80 -3.55 9.15 -13.58
C GLN A 80 -3.71 7.71 -13.07
N ILE A 81 -4.80 7.44 -12.36
CA ILE A 81 -5.12 6.06 -11.97
C ILE A 81 -5.95 5.39 -13.05
N ARG A 82 -5.57 4.18 -13.41
CA ARG A 82 -6.31 3.27 -14.27
C ARG A 82 -6.76 2.05 -13.50
N VAL A 83 -7.84 1.42 -13.96
CA VAL A 83 -8.45 0.27 -13.29
C VAL A 83 -8.47 -0.92 -14.23
N LEU A 84 -8.00 -2.06 -13.73
CA LEU A 84 -8.06 -3.35 -14.40
C LEU A 84 -9.02 -4.28 -13.65
N LEU A 85 -9.75 -5.07 -14.41
CA LEU A 85 -10.73 -6.02 -13.88
C LEU A 85 -10.42 -7.43 -14.36
N SER A 86 -10.67 -8.41 -13.49
CA SER A 86 -10.66 -9.81 -13.83
C SER A 86 -11.92 -10.50 -13.34
N ASP A 87 -12.69 -11.09 -14.26
CA ASP A 87 -13.93 -11.83 -13.99
C ASP A 87 -13.68 -13.34 -13.80
N ASN A 88 -12.42 -13.78 -13.82
CA ASN A 88 -12.04 -15.19 -13.81
C ASN A 88 -10.86 -15.49 -12.87
N GLU A 89 -10.86 -14.85 -11.70
CA GLU A 89 -9.88 -15.07 -10.62
C GLU A 89 -8.43 -14.77 -11.04
N GLY A 90 -8.22 -13.73 -11.85
CA GLY A 90 -6.89 -13.28 -12.26
C GLY A 90 -6.28 -14.06 -13.43
N LYS A 91 -7.05 -14.92 -14.12
CA LYS A 91 -6.55 -15.65 -15.31
C LYS A 91 -6.43 -14.75 -16.54
N THR A 92 -7.32 -13.76 -16.65
CA THR A 92 -7.26 -12.71 -17.69
C THR A 92 -7.68 -11.37 -17.10
N TRP A 93 -7.16 -10.28 -17.67
CA TRP A 93 -7.39 -8.92 -17.21
C TRP A 93 -7.79 -8.02 -18.37
N ARG A 94 -8.62 -7.04 -18.09
CA ARG A 94 -8.97 -5.97 -19.02
C ARG A 94 -8.90 -4.62 -18.33
N GLU A 95 -8.42 -3.61 -19.02
CA GLU A 95 -8.47 -2.24 -18.54
C GLU A 95 -9.87 -1.65 -18.78
N THR A 96 -10.37 -0.88 -17.83
CA THR A 96 -11.61 -0.11 -17.98
C THR A 96 -11.34 1.23 -18.66
N PRO A 97 -12.38 1.96 -19.11
CA PRO A 97 -12.21 3.32 -19.63
C PRO A 97 -11.96 4.37 -18.52
N ALA A 98 -11.94 4.00 -17.25
CA ALA A 98 -11.73 4.94 -16.14
C ALA A 98 -10.35 5.60 -16.22
N ARG A 99 -10.33 6.93 -16.13
CA ARG A 99 -9.14 7.79 -16.11
C ARG A 99 -9.27 8.76 -14.95
N ILE A 100 -8.74 8.38 -13.78
CA ILE A 100 -8.99 9.09 -12.54
C ILE A 100 -7.80 10.00 -12.22
N PRO A 101 -8.00 11.33 -12.11
CA PRO A 101 -6.92 12.31 -11.94
C PRO A 101 -6.44 12.39 -10.47
N MET A 102 -5.86 11.31 -9.99
CA MET A 102 -5.30 11.17 -8.64
C MET A 102 -3.99 10.39 -8.68
N MET A 103 -3.27 10.38 -7.56
CA MET A 103 -2.09 9.56 -7.31
C MET A 103 -2.12 8.98 -5.90
N HIS A 104 -1.30 7.95 -5.65
CA HIS A 104 -1.08 7.30 -4.36
C HIS A 104 -2.39 6.81 -3.71
N GLU A 105 -3.19 6.11 -4.46
CA GLU A 105 -4.51 5.67 -4.04
C GLU A 105 -4.47 4.56 -2.99
N ILE A 106 -5.50 4.57 -2.14
CA ILE A 106 -5.94 3.44 -1.32
C ILE A 106 -7.27 2.96 -1.88
N LEU A 107 -7.32 1.72 -2.35
CA LEU A 107 -8.51 1.07 -2.89
C LEU A 107 -9.15 0.20 -1.81
N PHE A 108 -10.46 0.38 -1.54
CA PHE A 108 -11.17 -0.40 -0.53
C PHE A 108 -12.66 -0.57 -0.84
N LYS A 109 -13.29 -1.49 -0.11
CA LYS A 109 -14.71 -1.82 -0.23
C LYS A 109 -15.43 -1.46 1.06
N ALA A 110 -16.50 -0.66 1.01
CA ALA A 110 -17.31 -0.31 2.16
C ALA A 110 -18.80 -0.21 1.80
N GLY A 111 -19.69 -0.67 2.68
CA GLY A 111 -21.12 -0.69 2.43
C GLY A 111 -21.46 -1.51 1.17
N LYS A 112 -21.93 -0.85 0.13
CA LYS A 112 -22.30 -1.46 -1.15
C LYS A 112 -21.45 -0.98 -2.33
N SER A 113 -20.40 -0.22 -2.06
CA SER A 113 -19.60 0.45 -3.08
C SER A 113 -18.11 0.19 -2.90
N LEU A 114 -17.36 0.36 -3.97
CA LEU A 114 -15.92 0.45 -3.95
C LEU A 114 -15.52 1.92 -3.87
N TYR A 115 -14.43 2.17 -3.18
CA TYR A 115 -13.90 3.52 -3.00
C TYR A 115 -12.42 3.56 -3.28
N MET A 116 -11.96 4.72 -3.70
CA MET A 116 -10.55 5.02 -3.89
C MET A 116 -10.28 6.40 -3.30
N ILE A 117 -9.44 6.46 -2.27
CA ILE A 117 -8.91 7.72 -1.75
C ILE A 117 -7.52 7.91 -2.34
N GLY A 118 -7.27 9.10 -2.87
CA GLY A 118 -6.00 9.50 -3.44
C GLY A 118 -5.80 11.00 -3.27
N HIS A 119 -4.79 11.56 -3.90
CA HIS A 119 -4.62 13.02 -3.88
C HIS A 119 -4.23 13.59 -5.24
N SER A 120 -4.53 14.87 -5.42
CA SER A 120 -4.08 15.74 -6.50
C SER A 120 -3.61 17.06 -5.90
N GLY A 121 -2.58 16.98 -5.00
CA GLY A 121 -2.32 18.05 -4.04
C GLY A 121 -3.32 18.03 -2.87
N ARG A 122 -4.61 18.12 -3.16
CA ARG A 122 -5.74 17.97 -2.22
C ARG A 122 -6.06 16.49 -2.02
N LEU A 123 -6.63 16.13 -0.84
CA LEU A 123 -7.12 14.77 -0.60
C LEU A 123 -8.48 14.57 -1.29
N LEU A 124 -8.58 13.52 -2.06
CA LEU A 124 -9.72 13.21 -2.93
C LEU A 124 -10.26 11.82 -2.66
N ILE A 125 -11.54 11.61 -2.98
CA ILE A 125 -12.18 10.30 -2.99
C ILE A 125 -13.05 10.14 -4.23
N THR A 126 -13.09 8.93 -4.78
CA THR A 126 -14.02 8.53 -5.84
C THR A 126 -14.72 7.23 -5.46
N ARG A 127 -15.86 6.96 -6.06
CA ARG A 127 -16.75 5.85 -5.77
C ARG A 127 -17.13 5.09 -7.03
N SER A 128 -17.24 3.77 -6.91
CA SER A 128 -17.84 2.90 -7.92
C SER A 128 -18.98 2.08 -7.32
N ASP A 129 -20.13 2.07 -7.97
CA ASP A 129 -21.33 1.31 -7.59
C ASP A 129 -21.55 0.07 -8.46
N ASP A 130 -20.66 -0.20 -9.40
CA ASP A 130 -20.74 -1.26 -10.40
C ASP A 130 -19.51 -2.19 -10.43
N ASN A 131 -18.91 -2.41 -9.24
CA ASN A 131 -17.74 -3.26 -9.06
C ASN A 131 -16.53 -2.85 -9.92
N GLY A 132 -16.27 -1.54 -10.02
CA GLY A 132 -15.07 -0.99 -10.62
C GLY A 132 -15.17 -0.72 -12.13
N GLU A 133 -16.32 -0.93 -12.77
CA GLU A 133 -16.51 -0.60 -14.20
C GLU A 133 -16.44 0.90 -14.46
N THR A 134 -17.18 1.67 -13.66
CA THR A 134 -17.21 3.12 -13.73
C THR A 134 -16.93 3.74 -12.36
N TRP A 135 -16.42 4.96 -12.37
CA TRP A 135 -16.06 5.71 -11.18
C TRP A 135 -16.62 7.13 -11.25
N SER A 136 -17.07 7.64 -10.11
CA SER A 136 -17.53 9.03 -10.01
C SER A 136 -16.38 10.00 -10.24
N GLU A 137 -16.71 11.25 -10.60
CA GLU A 137 -15.73 12.34 -10.49
C GLU A 137 -15.21 12.43 -9.04
N PRO A 138 -13.90 12.66 -8.84
CA PRO A 138 -13.34 12.77 -7.51
C PRO A 138 -13.93 13.92 -6.70
N SER A 139 -14.35 13.63 -5.46
CA SER A 139 -14.80 14.60 -4.48
C SER A 139 -13.66 15.00 -3.54
N VAL A 140 -13.66 16.25 -3.08
CA VAL A 140 -12.63 16.76 -2.17
C VAL A 140 -12.97 16.41 -0.73
N LEU A 141 -12.12 15.62 -0.08
CA LEU A 141 -12.22 15.32 1.36
C LEU A 141 -11.52 16.38 2.22
N CYS A 142 -10.34 16.84 1.77
CA CYS A 142 -9.62 17.93 2.42
C CYS A 142 -8.99 18.82 1.36
N PRO A 143 -9.30 20.13 1.36
CA PRO A 143 -8.78 21.06 0.37
C PRO A 143 -7.32 21.45 0.61
N GLU A 144 -6.80 21.23 1.81
CA GLU A 144 -5.41 21.52 2.14
C GLU A 144 -4.48 20.63 1.34
N PRO A 145 -3.36 21.17 0.83
CA PRO A 145 -2.42 20.43 -0.01
C PRO A 145 -1.47 19.55 0.82
N ARG A 146 -0.64 18.79 0.09
CA ARG A 146 0.55 18.08 0.59
C ARG A 146 0.22 16.81 1.38
N TRP A 147 -0.62 16.00 0.76
CA TRP A 147 -0.89 14.64 1.18
C TRP A 147 0.05 13.65 0.51
N HIS A 148 0.29 12.54 1.17
CA HIS A 148 1.07 11.42 0.68
C HIS A 148 0.50 10.10 1.21
N GLN A 149 0.59 9.06 0.44
CA GLN A 149 0.40 7.68 0.88
C GLN A 149 0.87 6.73 -0.25
N SER A 150 0.66 5.46 -0.05
CA SER A 150 0.63 4.43 -1.07
C SER A 150 -0.55 3.49 -0.79
N CYS A 151 -0.81 2.50 -1.62
CA CYS A 151 -1.87 1.54 -1.32
C CYS A 151 -1.50 0.72 -0.07
N THR A 152 -2.19 0.97 1.04
CA THR A 152 -2.00 0.35 2.35
C THR A 152 -3.32 -0.23 2.87
N PRO A 153 -3.30 -1.15 3.85
CA PRO A 153 -4.51 -1.76 4.37
C PRO A 153 -5.46 -0.75 5.02
N VAL A 154 -6.76 -1.02 4.84
CA VAL A 154 -7.86 -0.30 5.49
C VAL A 154 -8.52 -1.25 6.50
N ASP A 155 -8.72 -0.79 7.73
CA ASP A 155 -9.49 -1.51 8.72
C ASP A 155 -10.98 -1.19 8.57
N ILE A 156 -11.80 -2.24 8.37
CA ILE A 156 -13.26 -2.11 8.33
C ILE A 156 -13.83 -2.99 9.44
N HIS A 157 -14.25 -2.34 10.51
CA HIS A 157 -14.70 -3.02 11.72
C HIS A 157 -15.79 -2.21 12.44
N ASP A 158 -16.78 -2.90 13.05
CA ASP A 158 -17.90 -2.30 13.78
C ASP A 158 -18.60 -1.16 13.01
N GLY A 159 -18.83 -1.36 11.71
CA GLY A 159 -19.50 -0.37 10.86
C GLY A 159 -18.67 0.90 10.60
N LYS A 160 -17.36 0.84 10.82
CA LYS A 160 -16.43 1.96 10.58
C LYS A 160 -15.36 1.58 9.58
N VAL A 161 -14.96 2.55 8.78
CA VAL A 161 -13.77 2.54 7.94
C VAL A 161 -12.70 3.33 8.67
N THR A 162 -11.53 2.73 8.91
CA THR A 162 -10.39 3.39 9.55
C THR A 162 -9.16 3.21 8.65
N LEU A 163 -8.50 4.30 8.30
CA LEU A 163 -7.29 4.33 7.48
C LEU A 163 -6.38 5.48 7.89
N VAL A 164 -5.18 5.52 7.34
CA VAL A 164 -4.24 6.64 7.51
C VAL A 164 -3.90 7.23 6.16
N TYR A 165 -3.93 8.54 6.07
CA TYR A 165 -3.22 9.30 5.06
C TYR A 165 -2.14 10.13 5.74
N GLU A 166 -1.04 10.39 5.07
CA GLU A 166 0.09 11.14 5.61
C GLU A 166 0.05 12.56 5.09
N LYS A 167 0.49 13.50 5.91
CA LYS A 167 0.59 14.91 5.55
C LYS A 167 2.00 15.41 5.84
N TRP A 168 2.52 16.30 5.00
CA TRP A 168 3.80 16.92 5.23
C TRP A 168 3.78 17.73 6.52
N VAL A 169 4.82 17.56 7.36
CA VAL A 169 4.91 18.22 8.68
C VAL A 169 5.20 19.72 8.58
N ALA A 170 5.93 20.14 7.54
CA ALA A 170 6.24 21.54 7.29
C ALA A 170 6.59 21.78 5.81
N ASP A 171 6.50 23.04 5.39
CA ASP A 171 6.99 23.50 4.09
C ASP A 171 8.51 23.43 4.02
N GLY A 172 9.03 22.86 2.93
CA GLY A 172 10.46 22.72 2.72
C GLY A 172 11.14 21.63 3.56
N HIS A 173 10.37 20.86 4.32
CA HIS A 173 10.91 19.69 5.02
C HIS A 173 11.51 18.70 4.03
N PRO A 174 12.72 18.14 4.26
CA PRO A 174 13.30 17.13 3.39
C PRO A 174 12.45 15.86 3.39
N TRP A 175 12.52 15.10 2.30
CA TRP A 175 11.86 13.81 2.18
C TRP A 175 12.53 12.74 3.09
N PRO A 176 11.75 11.87 3.78
CA PRO A 176 10.30 11.84 3.90
C PRO A 176 9.78 12.64 5.11
N GLY A 177 9.46 13.91 4.90
CA GLY A 177 8.96 14.84 5.94
C GLY A 177 7.45 14.75 6.13
N VAL A 178 6.90 13.54 6.29
CA VAL A 178 5.47 13.32 6.46
C VAL A 178 5.15 12.64 7.79
N GLY A 179 3.94 12.85 8.27
CA GLY A 179 3.41 12.18 9.46
C GLY A 179 1.99 11.69 9.25
N PRO A 180 1.55 10.67 10.01
CA PRO A 180 0.24 10.07 9.87
C PRO A 180 -0.87 10.98 10.40
N VAL A 181 -1.98 10.97 9.65
CA VAL A 181 -3.28 11.51 10.05
C VAL A 181 -4.26 10.33 10.02
N LEU A 182 -4.76 9.92 11.19
CA LEU A 182 -5.77 8.88 11.30
C LEU A 182 -7.11 9.41 10.81
N MET A 183 -7.76 8.65 9.93
CA MET A 183 -9.04 9.00 9.35
C MET A 183 -10.08 7.92 9.68
N GLN A 184 -11.29 8.32 9.98
CA GLN A 184 -12.38 7.39 10.26
C GLN A 184 -13.72 7.94 9.75
N ALA A 185 -14.55 7.05 9.18
CA ALA A 185 -15.92 7.33 8.79
C ALA A 185 -16.82 6.13 9.12
N LYS A 186 -18.15 6.32 9.17
CA LYS A 186 -19.10 5.21 9.26
C LYS A 186 -19.34 4.62 7.87
N VAL A 187 -19.40 3.29 7.79
CA VAL A 187 -19.64 2.57 6.53
C VAL A 187 -20.97 2.97 5.87
N ASP A 188 -21.98 3.33 6.67
CA ASP A 188 -23.33 3.67 6.19
C ASP A 188 -23.48 5.15 5.79
N ASP A 189 -22.46 5.98 6.05
CA ASP A 189 -22.45 7.38 5.61
C ASP A 189 -22.06 7.46 4.11
N ASP A 190 -22.38 8.60 3.47
CA ASP A 190 -21.82 8.88 2.15
C ASP A 190 -20.35 9.26 2.26
N LEU A 191 -19.48 8.30 2.00
CA LEU A 191 -18.03 8.47 2.14
C LEU A 191 -17.43 9.48 1.15
N THR A 192 -18.19 9.89 0.12
CA THR A 192 -17.73 10.95 -0.81
C THR A 192 -17.85 12.36 -0.21
N GLN A 193 -18.53 12.49 0.94
CA GLN A 193 -18.70 13.77 1.64
C GLN A 193 -17.60 13.95 2.69
N ALA A 194 -16.93 15.10 2.67
CA ALA A 194 -15.92 15.46 3.67
C ALA A 194 -16.46 15.42 5.12
N SER A 195 -17.73 15.77 5.31
CA SER A 195 -18.41 15.76 6.62
C SER A 195 -18.61 14.36 7.22
N SER A 196 -18.50 13.30 6.42
CA SER A 196 -18.56 11.92 6.89
C SER A 196 -17.28 11.47 7.58
N TRP A 197 -16.19 12.20 7.38
CA TRP A 197 -14.86 11.81 7.87
C TRP A 197 -14.44 12.62 9.08
N LYS A 198 -13.87 11.92 10.04
CA LYS A 198 -13.10 12.48 11.16
C LYS A 198 -11.62 12.34 10.84
N PHE A 199 -10.83 13.31 11.26
CA PHE A 199 -9.38 13.35 11.11
C PHE A 199 -8.74 13.54 12.49
N SER A 200 -7.63 12.86 12.75
CA SER A 200 -6.78 13.22 13.87
C SER A 200 -5.96 14.48 13.55
N GLU A 201 -5.35 15.06 14.59
CA GLU A 201 -4.22 15.94 14.37
C GLU A 201 -3.09 15.20 13.66
N LEU A 202 -2.27 15.95 12.91
CA LEU A 202 -1.03 15.44 12.31
C LEU A 202 -0.06 15.03 13.42
N TYR A 203 0.40 13.79 13.41
CA TYR A 203 1.51 13.39 14.27
C TYR A 203 2.83 13.76 13.60
N ASN A 204 3.63 14.62 14.26
CA ASN A 204 4.97 14.95 13.77
C ASN A 204 6.00 13.94 14.33
N PRO A 205 6.69 13.16 13.46
CA PRO A 205 7.66 12.16 13.91
C PRO A 205 9.06 12.71 14.25
N ASP A 206 9.35 13.98 13.99
CA ASP A 206 10.71 14.52 14.00
C ASP A 206 11.41 14.32 15.34
N GLU A 207 10.74 14.61 16.45
CA GLU A 207 11.32 14.48 17.79
C GLU A 207 11.66 13.03 18.12
N ASP A 208 10.81 12.08 17.73
CA ASP A 208 11.04 10.66 17.98
C ASP A 208 12.15 10.09 17.10
N MET A 209 12.23 10.52 15.86
CA MET A 209 13.32 10.15 14.95
C MET A 209 14.65 10.72 15.41
N GLU A 210 14.67 11.94 15.94
CA GLU A 210 15.86 12.55 16.54
C GLU A 210 16.28 11.83 17.83
N ALA A 211 15.33 11.48 18.70
CA ALA A 211 15.59 10.75 19.94
C ALA A 211 16.14 9.32 19.70
N ALA A 212 15.92 8.75 18.52
CA ALA A 212 16.45 7.45 18.16
C ALA A 212 17.99 7.42 18.06
N ARG A 213 18.64 8.52 17.76
CA ARG A 213 20.10 8.63 17.62
C ARG A 213 20.86 8.27 18.90
N PRO A 214 20.50 8.80 20.08
CA PRO A 214 21.11 8.38 21.33
C PRO A 214 20.87 6.92 21.68
N SER A 215 19.81 6.33 21.13
CA SER A 215 19.45 4.93 21.36
C SER A 215 20.33 3.93 20.58
N GLY A 216 21.25 4.41 19.74
CA GLY A 216 22.10 3.56 18.91
C GLY A 216 21.38 2.98 17.69
N ILE A 217 20.20 3.45 17.36
CA ILE A 217 19.54 3.15 16.09
C ILE A 217 20.09 4.14 15.06
N PRO A 218 20.89 3.68 14.09
CA PRO A 218 21.52 4.60 13.16
C PRO A 218 20.46 5.18 12.22
N VAL A 219 20.43 6.47 12.16
CA VAL A 219 19.72 7.24 11.16
C VAL A 219 20.77 7.67 10.14
N THR A 220 20.76 7.11 8.95
CA THR A 220 21.85 7.27 7.96
C THR A 220 22.00 8.67 7.45
N ASP A 221 20.91 9.43 7.38
CA ASP A 221 20.91 10.82 6.97
C ASP A 221 19.86 11.56 7.81
N PRO A 222 20.29 12.45 8.70
CA PRO A 222 19.34 13.23 9.53
C PRO A 222 18.29 13.99 8.73
N GLY A 223 18.64 14.43 7.52
CA GLY A 223 17.73 15.15 6.66
C GLY A 223 16.78 14.24 5.86
N LYS A 224 16.89 12.92 5.99
CA LYS A 224 16.07 11.91 5.30
C LYS A 224 15.43 10.90 6.24
N ALA A 225 15.71 10.99 7.54
CA ALA A 225 15.03 10.15 8.51
C ALA A 225 13.57 10.54 8.62
N GLY A 226 12.69 9.55 8.55
CA GLY A 226 11.25 9.79 8.67
C GLY A 226 10.45 8.51 8.47
N ILE A 227 9.14 8.63 8.63
CA ILE A 227 8.18 7.54 8.51
C ILE A 227 7.23 7.78 7.36
N LEU A 228 6.72 6.74 6.75
CA LEU A 228 5.73 6.83 5.67
C LEU A 228 5.02 5.48 5.43
N GLU A 229 3.99 5.49 4.58
CA GLU A 229 3.29 4.31 4.05
C GLU A 229 2.67 3.46 5.17
N THR A 230 1.89 4.12 6.02
CA THR A 230 1.30 3.58 7.25
C THR A 230 0.27 2.49 6.97
N ASN A 231 0.53 1.28 7.47
CA ASN A 231 -0.44 0.17 7.49
C ASN A 231 -1.30 0.27 8.75
N VAL A 232 -2.63 0.13 8.59
CA VAL A 232 -3.61 0.10 9.69
C VAL A 232 -4.01 -1.34 9.95
N ILE A 233 -3.77 -1.82 11.16
CA ILE A 233 -3.91 -3.23 11.52
C ILE A 233 -4.71 -3.38 12.80
N ARG A 234 -5.82 -4.11 12.73
CA ARG A 234 -6.58 -4.49 13.91
C ARG A 234 -6.00 -5.74 14.56
N VAL A 235 -5.95 -5.72 15.88
CA VAL A 235 -5.51 -6.86 16.69
C VAL A 235 -6.72 -7.59 17.22
N PHE A 236 -6.85 -8.89 16.87
CA PHE A 236 -8.00 -9.73 17.24
C PHE A 236 -7.68 -10.72 18.35
N ASP A 237 -6.43 -11.09 18.56
CA ASP A 237 -6.04 -12.06 19.58
C ASP A 237 -5.89 -11.37 20.93
N GLU A 238 -6.69 -11.80 21.92
CA GLU A 238 -6.69 -11.29 23.29
C GLU A 238 -5.32 -11.47 24.00
N ASN A 239 -4.52 -12.44 23.56
CA ASN A 239 -3.18 -12.68 24.10
C ASN A 239 -2.11 -11.78 23.44
N ASN A 240 -2.46 -11.07 22.39
CA ASN A 240 -1.53 -10.13 21.76
C ASN A 240 -1.30 -8.92 22.67
N PRO A 241 -0.04 -8.46 22.86
CA PRO A 241 0.25 -7.34 23.77
C PRO A 241 -0.39 -6.01 23.36
N PHE A 242 -0.91 -5.91 22.13
CA PHE A 242 -1.54 -4.70 21.58
C PHE A 242 -3.06 -4.85 21.44
N TYR A 243 -3.64 -5.94 21.97
CA TYR A 243 -5.08 -6.13 21.96
C TYR A 243 -5.79 -5.03 22.76
N ASP A 244 -6.84 -4.50 22.20
CA ASP A 244 -7.71 -3.51 22.84
C ASP A 244 -9.13 -4.07 22.96
N PRO A 245 -9.58 -4.47 24.18
CA PRO A 245 -10.91 -5.01 24.38
C PRO A 245 -12.04 -4.01 24.10
N SER A 246 -11.74 -2.71 24.06
CA SER A 246 -12.73 -1.68 23.69
C SER A 246 -13.00 -1.63 22.19
N GLY A 247 -12.17 -2.25 21.36
CA GLY A 247 -12.24 -2.21 19.90
C GLY A 247 -11.96 -0.82 19.28
N LYS A 248 -11.51 0.16 20.10
CA LYS A 248 -11.35 1.56 19.66
C LYS A 248 -9.95 1.91 19.16
N SER A 249 -9.03 0.95 19.19
CA SER A 249 -7.67 1.18 18.68
C SER A 249 -7.27 0.21 17.59
N VAL A 250 -6.30 0.67 16.79
CA VAL A 250 -5.60 -0.08 15.76
C VAL A 250 -4.09 0.10 15.93
N VAL A 251 -3.31 -0.88 15.52
CA VAL A 251 -1.86 -0.75 15.40
C VAL A 251 -1.55 -0.09 14.06
N LEU A 252 -0.66 0.88 14.09
CA LEU A 252 -0.11 1.55 12.92
C LEU A 252 1.32 1.05 12.72
N MET A 253 1.58 0.39 11.59
CA MET A 253 2.93 -0.05 11.23
C MET A 253 3.42 0.74 10.03
N MET A 254 4.59 1.36 10.18
CA MET A 254 5.11 2.34 9.23
C MET A 254 6.50 1.95 8.73
N ARG A 255 6.71 2.14 7.45
CA ARG A 255 8.05 2.21 6.88
C ARG A 255 8.85 3.29 7.59
N ALA A 256 10.13 3.04 7.84
CA ALA A 256 11.02 4.04 8.44
C ALA A 256 12.35 4.11 7.70
N SER A 257 12.70 5.30 7.23
CA SER A 257 13.99 5.56 6.59
C SER A 257 15.06 5.75 7.65
N THR A 258 15.48 4.65 8.28
CA THR A 258 16.50 4.63 9.34
C THR A 258 17.89 4.27 8.83
N GLY A 259 17.99 3.77 7.59
CA GLY A 259 19.21 3.16 7.05
C GLY A 259 19.40 1.69 7.45
N PHE A 260 18.45 1.11 8.19
CA PHE A 260 18.41 -0.31 8.53
C PHE A 260 17.22 -0.99 7.87
N PRO A 261 17.42 -2.07 7.13
CA PRO A 261 16.38 -2.68 6.29
C PRO A 261 15.20 -3.22 7.08
N ASP A 262 15.39 -3.60 8.33
CA ASP A 262 14.39 -4.33 9.13
C ASP A 262 13.93 -3.54 10.36
N ILE A 263 14.11 -2.22 10.36
CA ILE A 263 13.60 -1.35 11.41
C ILE A 263 12.51 -0.45 10.85
N GLY A 264 11.30 -0.64 11.38
CA GLY A 264 10.14 0.21 11.14
C GLY A 264 9.65 0.87 12.41
N VAL A 265 8.56 1.60 12.32
CA VAL A 265 7.88 2.25 13.44
C VAL A 265 6.53 1.61 13.69
N MET A 266 6.18 1.43 14.97
CA MET A 266 4.86 0.99 15.40
C MET A 266 4.25 2.01 16.36
N MET A 267 3.01 2.38 16.09
CA MET A 267 2.22 3.30 16.89
C MET A 267 0.80 2.78 17.08
N LYS A 268 -0.04 3.55 17.73
CA LYS A 268 -1.44 3.26 17.95
C LYS A 268 -2.31 4.38 17.39
N GLY A 269 -3.27 4.04 16.53
CA GLY A 269 -4.41 4.89 16.21
C GLY A 269 -5.54 4.64 17.19
N VAL A 270 -6.15 5.66 17.77
CA VAL A 270 -7.17 5.52 18.81
C VAL A 270 -8.34 6.47 18.61
N GLU A 271 -9.56 5.97 18.84
CA GLU A 271 -10.75 6.79 19.08
C GLU A 271 -10.90 7.02 20.58
N ARG A 272 -10.73 8.26 21.02
CA ARG A 272 -10.84 8.65 22.43
C ARG A 272 -12.28 8.65 22.92
N PRO A 273 -12.54 8.66 24.25
CA PRO A 273 -13.89 8.67 24.82
C PRO A 273 -14.79 9.82 24.33
N ASP A 274 -14.20 10.96 24.00
CA ASP A 274 -14.91 12.12 23.44
C ASP A 274 -15.21 11.99 21.94
N GLY A 275 -14.77 10.88 21.31
CA GLY A 275 -14.95 10.60 19.89
C GLY A 275 -13.92 11.26 18.98
N SER A 276 -12.91 11.96 19.52
CA SER A 276 -11.77 12.44 18.74
C SER A 276 -10.83 11.32 18.37
N LEU A 277 -10.08 11.49 17.28
CA LEU A 277 -9.05 10.56 16.83
C LEU A 277 -7.67 11.03 17.24
N ALA A 278 -6.76 10.11 17.54
CA ALA A 278 -5.37 10.42 17.82
C ALA A 278 -4.42 9.34 17.32
N VAL A 279 -3.18 9.73 17.06
CA VAL A 279 -2.04 8.85 16.87
C VAL A 279 -1.17 8.94 18.12
N GLU A 280 -0.88 7.82 18.76
CA GLU A 280 -0.18 7.73 20.04
C GLU A 280 0.91 6.66 20.00
N LYS A 281 1.92 6.77 20.87
CA LYS A 281 2.93 5.72 21.02
C LYS A 281 2.31 4.45 21.58
N LEU A 282 2.79 3.31 21.11
CA LEU A 282 2.46 2.02 21.72
C LEU A 282 3.17 1.86 23.06
N THR A 283 2.52 1.15 23.98
CA THR A 283 3.10 0.79 25.25
C THR A 283 3.14 -0.73 25.40
N LYS A 284 4.30 -1.27 25.74
CA LYS A 284 4.47 -2.68 26.06
C LYS A 284 5.15 -2.84 27.43
N ASN A 285 4.52 -3.58 28.34
CA ASN A 285 5.03 -3.79 29.70
C ASN A 285 5.37 -2.47 30.44
N GLY A 286 4.50 -1.45 30.28
CA GLY A 286 4.67 -0.13 30.92
C GLY A 286 5.78 0.75 30.32
N ARG A 287 6.34 0.38 29.17
CA ARG A 287 7.35 1.15 28.45
C ARG A 287 6.83 1.55 27.09
N GLU A 288 7.11 2.76 26.69
CA GLU A 288 6.85 3.23 25.32
C GLU A 288 7.70 2.43 24.32
N MET A 289 7.08 2.09 23.20
CA MET A 289 7.70 1.43 22.05
C MET A 289 7.44 2.28 20.82
N TYR A 290 8.47 2.55 20.05
CA TYR A 290 8.37 3.30 18.81
C TYR A 290 8.98 2.50 17.66
N PHE A 291 10.25 2.14 17.74
CA PHE A 291 10.92 1.28 16.76
C PHE A 291 10.63 -0.19 17.00
N ALA A 292 10.46 -0.93 15.92
CA ALA A 292 10.24 -2.36 15.94
C ALA A 292 11.01 -3.05 14.81
N HIS A 293 11.36 -4.33 15.03
CA HIS A 293 11.86 -5.18 13.97
C HIS A 293 10.70 -5.57 13.06
N ILE A 294 10.73 -5.07 11.83
CA ILE A 294 9.76 -5.37 10.76
C ILE A 294 10.56 -5.70 9.50
N PRO A 295 10.51 -6.94 8.99
CA PRO A 295 11.29 -7.31 7.81
C PRO A 295 11.04 -6.38 6.62
N GLY A 296 12.11 -5.85 6.04
CA GLY A 296 12.07 -4.99 4.87
C GLY A 296 11.49 -3.59 5.08
N ALA A 297 11.36 -3.11 6.31
CA ALA A 297 10.66 -1.85 6.64
C ALA A 297 11.39 -0.56 6.21
N ASP A 298 12.57 -0.63 5.62
CA ASP A 298 13.17 0.52 4.91
C ASP A 298 12.48 0.78 3.55
N LEU A 299 11.64 -0.15 3.10
CA LEU A 299 10.80 -0.04 1.91
C LEU A 299 9.33 -0.30 2.28
N LYS A 300 8.42 0.03 1.35
CA LYS A 300 6.98 -0.24 1.54
C LYS A 300 6.75 -1.73 1.76
N PHE A 301 5.91 -2.02 2.74
CA PHE A 301 5.38 -3.35 3.03
C PHE A 301 3.85 -3.31 3.13
N TYR A 302 3.22 -4.49 3.20
CA TYR A 302 1.78 -4.64 3.31
C TYR A 302 1.44 -5.77 4.28
N VAL A 303 0.51 -5.55 5.22
CA VAL A 303 0.14 -6.52 6.24
C VAL A 303 -1.34 -6.85 6.16
N VAL A 304 -1.67 -8.14 6.21
CA VAL A 304 -3.06 -8.61 6.36
C VAL A 304 -3.15 -9.63 7.50
N TYR A 305 -4.28 -9.64 8.19
CA TYR A 305 -4.61 -10.68 9.15
C TYR A 305 -5.38 -11.81 8.48
N ASP A 306 -4.98 -13.04 8.73
CA ASP A 306 -5.70 -14.23 8.32
C ASP A 306 -6.42 -14.85 9.51
N PRO A 307 -7.77 -14.79 9.56
CA PRO A 307 -8.53 -15.29 10.70
C PRO A 307 -8.50 -16.83 10.84
N GLU A 308 -8.20 -17.56 9.75
CA GLU A 308 -8.12 -19.02 9.77
C GLU A 308 -6.84 -19.52 10.43
N SER A 309 -5.67 -19.00 10.03
CA SER A 309 -4.40 -19.32 10.68
C SER A 309 -4.16 -18.51 11.96
N ARG A 310 -4.93 -17.43 12.18
CA ARG A 310 -4.75 -16.44 13.26
C ARG A 310 -3.38 -15.78 13.24
N LEU A 311 -2.82 -15.59 12.04
CA LEU A 311 -1.51 -14.99 11.79
C LEU A 311 -1.66 -13.69 10.98
N TYR A 312 -0.71 -12.80 11.20
CA TYR A 312 -0.49 -11.63 10.36
C TYR A 312 0.51 -12.00 9.27
N TRP A 313 0.16 -11.75 8.03
CA TRP A 313 1.01 -11.98 6.86
C TRP A 313 1.58 -10.67 6.38
N LEU A 314 2.88 -10.62 6.21
CA LEU A 314 3.66 -9.45 5.80
C LEU A 314 4.26 -9.71 4.41
N LEU A 315 3.89 -8.87 3.46
CA LEU A 315 4.48 -8.81 2.13
C LEU A 315 5.48 -7.66 2.09
N HIS A 316 6.75 -7.96 1.80
CA HIS A 316 7.84 -6.99 1.95
C HIS A 316 8.97 -7.21 0.94
N SER A 317 9.82 -6.21 0.78
CA SER A 317 11.08 -6.39 0.05
C SER A 317 12.10 -7.08 0.94
N GLN A 318 12.71 -8.18 0.45
CA GLN A 318 13.86 -8.79 1.13
C GLN A 318 15.13 -8.07 0.71
N ILE A 319 15.76 -7.38 1.65
CA ILE A 319 16.99 -6.60 1.43
C ILE A 319 18.19 -7.46 1.76
N ASP A 320 19.16 -7.53 0.88
CA ASP A 320 20.34 -8.41 0.96
C ASP A 320 21.64 -7.67 1.37
N GLY A 321 21.51 -6.66 2.23
CA GLY A 321 22.62 -5.82 2.68
C GLY A 321 22.90 -4.61 1.77
N ARG A 322 22.16 -4.45 0.67
CA ARG A 322 22.14 -3.24 -0.15
C ARG A 322 20.85 -2.47 0.13
N MET A 323 21.01 -1.27 0.68
CA MET A 323 19.89 -0.39 0.98
C MET A 323 19.06 -0.07 -0.29
N ASN A 324 17.75 0.02 -0.13
CA ASN A 324 16.81 0.30 -1.23
C ASN A 324 16.83 -0.70 -2.39
N TYR A 325 17.30 -1.92 -2.13
CA TYR A 325 17.29 -2.97 -3.14
C TYR A 325 15.91 -3.61 -3.27
N ARG A 326 15.26 -3.39 -4.41
CA ARG A 326 13.83 -3.64 -4.63
C ARG A 326 13.54 -4.92 -5.42
N ARG A 327 14.54 -5.78 -5.60
CA ARG A 327 14.47 -6.91 -6.53
C ARG A 327 13.67 -8.09 -6.03
N ARG A 328 13.65 -8.34 -4.71
CA ARG A 328 13.05 -9.53 -4.11
C ARG A 328 11.80 -9.17 -3.33
N LEU A 329 10.68 -9.75 -3.75
CA LEU A 329 9.41 -9.69 -3.01
C LEU A 329 9.27 -10.95 -2.16
N ALA A 330 9.09 -10.78 -0.86
CA ALA A 330 9.08 -11.85 0.12
C ALA A 330 7.79 -11.83 0.95
N LEU A 331 7.48 -13.00 1.51
CA LEU A 331 6.37 -13.21 2.43
C LEU A 331 6.91 -13.68 3.78
N SER A 332 6.41 -13.10 4.86
CA SER A 332 6.66 -13.52 6.24
C SER A 332 5.34 -13.56 7.02
N TYR A 333 5.30 -14.26 8.14
CA TYR A 333 4.14 -14.28 9.03
C TYR A 333 4.52 -14.06 10.49
N SER A 334 3.56 -13.60 11.29
CA SER A 334 3.73 -13.34 12.72
C SER A 334 2.45 -13.62 13.51
N PRO A 335 2.52 -14.21 14.71
CA PRO A 335 1.36 -14.32 15.59
C PRO A 335 1.07 -13.01 16.36
N ASP A 336 2.05 -12.10 16.49
CA ASP A 336 1.99 -11.01 17.46
C ASP A 336 2.44 -9.64 16.93
N LEU A 337 2.72 -9.52 15.60
CA LEU A 337 3.28 -8.33 14.93
C LEU A 337 4.72 -7.98 15.34
N LEU A 338 5.37 -8.79 16.16
CA LEU A 338 6.72 -8.55 16.68
C LEU A 338 7.72 -9.62 16.26
N LYS A 339 7.26 -10.88 16.20
CA LYS A 339 8.10 -12.03 15.86
C LYS A 339 7.73 -12.50 14.46
N TRP A 340 8.59 -12.22 13.50
CA TRP A 340 8.36 -12.54 12.10
C TRP A 340 9.12 -13.79 11.68
N THR A 341 8.44 -14.69 11.00
CA THR A 341 9.00 -15.90 10.39
C THR A 341 8.93 -15.76 8.88
N PHE A 342 10.06 -15.97 8.19
CA PHE A 342 10.10 -15.97 6.74
C PHE A 342 9.32 -17.17 6.19
N ALA A 343 8.39 -16.93 5.26
CA ALA A 343 7.57 -17.95 4.62
C ALA A 343 8.05 -18.35 3.22
N GLY A 344 8.59 -17.39 2.45
CA GLY A 344 9.09 -17.68 1.12
C GLY A 344 9.27 -16.45 0.23
N LEU A 345 9.93 -16.64 -0.89
CA LEU A 345 10.05 -15.64 -1.95
C LEU A 345 8.84 -15.71 -2.89
N VAL A 346 8.14 -14.60 -3.03
CA VAL A 346 7.01 -14.45 -3.98
C VAL A 346 7.55 -14.24 -5.40
N ALA A 347 8.51 -13.34 -5.55
CA ALA A 347 9.08 -13.02 -6.86
C ALA A 347 10.51 -12.48 -6.74
N VAL A 348 11.27 -12.64 -7.81
CA VAL A 348 12.62 -12.06 -7.97
C VAL A 348 12.71 -11.40 -9.34
N GLY A 349 12.96 -10.10 -9.37
CA GLY A 349 13.17 -9.38 -10.63
C GLY A 349 14.40 -9.90 -11.39
N PRO A 350 14.38 -9.91 -12.72
CA PRO A 350 15.44 -10.49 -13.52
C PRO A 350 16.75 -9.70 -13.47
N ALA A 351 16.71 -8.39 -13.20
CA ALA A 351 17.86 -7.50 -13.16
C ALA A 351 17.73 -6.47 -12.04
N ASP A 352 18.79 -5.72 -11.75
CA ASP A 352 18.81 -4.72 -10.67
C ASP A 352 17.85 -3.55 -10.91
N ASN A 353 17.59 -3.19 -12.17
CA ASN A 353 16.56 -2.22 -12.55
C ASN A 353 15.15 -2.82 -12.63
N ALA A 354 15.03 -4.14 -12.68
CA ALA A 354 13.79 -4.87 -12.85
C ALA A 354 13.24 -5.34 -11.49
N ALA A 355 12.65 -4.43 -10.76
CA ALA A 355 12.17 -4.65 -9.39
C ALA A 355 10.92 -5.55 -9.30
N ARG A 356 10.64 -6.02 -8.07
CA ARG A 356 9.37 -6.62 -7.61
C ARG A 356 9.11 -6.07 -6.21
N HIS A 357 8.30 -5.01 -6.10
CA HIS A 357 8.11 -4.30 -4.83
C HIS A 357 6.80 -3.51 -4.79
N TYR A 358 6.61 -2.69 -3.76
CA TYR A 358 5.39 -1.86 -3.56
C TYR A 358 4.10 -2.63 -3.76
N ALA A 359 4.11 -3.88 -3.31
CA ALA A 359 3.03 -4.80 -3.55
C ALA A 359 1.89 -4.62 -2.54
N THR A 360 0.70 -5.07 -2.96
CA THR A 360 -0.49 -5.24 -2.12
C THR A 360 -1.00 -6.66 -2.26
N MET A 361 -1.73 -7.15 -1.26
CA MET A 361 -2.24 -8.52 -1.27
C MET A 361 -3.66 -8.62 -0.73
N LEU A 362 -4.34 -9.66 -1.20
CA LEU A 362 -5.71 -10.04 -0.85
C LEU A 362 -5.75 -11.55 -0.53
N ILE A 363 -6.37 -11.93 0.58
CA ILE A 363 -6.69 -13.34 0.87
C ILE A 363 -7.98 -13.70 0.13
N LYS A 364 -7.93 -14.74 -0.72
CA LYS A 364 -9.10 -15.30 -1.40
C LYS A 364 -9.13 -16.82 -1.24
N GLY A 365 -9.97 -17.28 -0.32
CA GLY A 365 -10.00 -18.71 0.06
C GLY A 365 -8.65 -19.16 0.62
N ASN A 366 -8.03 -20.15 -0.01
CA ASN A 366 -6.72 -20.68 0.41
C ASN A 366 -5.53 -19.99 -0.28
N ASP A 367 -5.79 -19.01 -1.13
CA ASP A 367 -4.74 -18.38 -1.92
C ASP A 367 -4.48 -16.93 -1.45
N LEU A 368 -3.24 -16.47 -1.56
CA LEU A 368 -2.91 -15.05 -1.57
C LEU A 368 -2.81 -14.56 -3.01
N LEU A 369 -3.56 -13.51 -3.32
CA LEU A 369 -3.50 -12.79 -4.58
C LEU A 369 -2.73 -11.48 -4.35
N ILE A 370 -1.72 -11.24 -5.17
CA ILE A 370 -0.76 -10.15 -4.98
C ILE A 370 -0.62 -9.38 -6.28
N VAL A 371 -0.57 -8.06 -6.20
CA VAL A 371 -0.13 -7.20 -7.31
C VAL A 371 1.08 -6.40 -6.87
N SER A 372 2.06 -6.23 -7.76
CA SER A 372 3.29 -5.50 -7.44
C SER A 372 3.70 -4.52 -8.53
N ARG A 373 4.24 -3.38 -8.10
CA ARG A 373 5.07 -2.53 -8.96
C ARG A 373 6.27 -3.34 -9.38
N SER A 374 6.48 -3.43 -10.68
CA SER A 374 7.47 -4.33 -11.25
C SER A 374 8.21 -3.67 -12.41
N GLY A 375 9.33 -4.24 -12.76
CA GLY A 375 10.08 -3.84 -13.93
C GLY A 375 10.57 -5.06 -14.70
N ASP A 376 10.76 -4.88 -16.01
CA ASP A 376 11.54 -5.77 -16.84
C ASP A 376 12.84 -5.09 -17.30
N GLU A 377 13.49 -5.59 -18.34
CA GLU A 377 14.75 -5.03 -18.83
C GLU A 377 14.60 -3.61 -19.39
N ARG A 378 13.37 -3.19 -19.74
CA ARG A 378 13.03 -1.86 -20.25
C ARG A 378 12.87 -0.81 -19.16
N ALA A 379 12.73 -1.24 -17.88
CA ALA A 379 12.51 -0.33 -16.78
C ALA A 379 13.66 0.67 -16.63
N ARG A 380 13.33 1.94 -16.48
CA ARG A 380 14.30 3.01 -16.26
C ARG A 380 15.16 2.78 -15.01
N GLY A 381 14.59 2.14 -14.01
CA GLY A 381 15.26 1.82 -12.76
C GLY A 381 14.36 1.06 -11.80
N ALA A 382 14.94 0.59 -10.71
CA ALA A 382 14.21 -0.21 -9.72
C ALA A 382 13.04 0.53 -9.05
N HIS A 383 13.04 1.86 -9.03
CA HIS A 383 11.93 2.67 -8.52
C HIS A 383 10.88 2.94 -9.59
N ASP A 384 11.28 3.20 -10.81
CA ASP A 384 10.42 3.62 -11.92
C ASP A 384 10.06 2.37 -12.76
N GLY A 385 9.16 1.54 -12.24
CA GLY A 385 8.73 0.31 -12.87
C GLY A 385 7.91 0.55 -14.14
N ASP A 386 8.02 -0.35 -15.10
CA ASP A 386 7.33 -0.27 -16.40
C ASP A 386 6.21 -1.30 -16.55
N ILE A 387 6.08 -2.23 -15.60
CA ILE A 387 5.01 -3.24 -15.60
C ILE A 387 4.37 -3.36 -14.21
N VAL A 388 3.13 -3.87 -14.20
CA VAL A 388 2.49 -4.41 -12.99
C VAL A 388 2.34 -5.91 -13.16
N THR A 389 2.76 -6.66 -12.14
CA THR A 389 2.63 -8.11 -12.13
C THR A 389 1.61 -8.58 -11.10
N PHE A 390 0.86 -9.60 -11.48
CA PHE A 390 -0.03 -10.34 -10.62
C PHE A 390 0.63 -11.65 -10.22
N HIS A 391 0.56 -11.98 -8.92
CA HIS A 391 1.09 -13.22 -8.38
C HIS A 391 0.02 -13.96 -7.60
N ARG A 392 0.09 -15.29 -7.61
CA ARG A 392 -0.78 -16.15 -6.80
C ARG A 392 0.08 -17.13 -6.01
N VAL A 393 0.00 -17.03 -4.69
CA VAL A 393 0.53 -18.03 -3.75
C VAL A 393 -0.61 -18.99 -3.43
N LYS A 394 -0.56 -20.19 -3.98
CA LYS A 394 -1.56 -21.22 -3.72
C LYS A 394 -1.34 -21.85 -2.35
N ASP A 395 -2.44 -22.11 -1.66
CA ASP A 395 -2.43 -22.77 -0.35
C ASP A 395 -1.37 -22.18 0.61
N PHE A 396 -1.39 -20.84 0.72
CA PHE A 396 -0.35 -20.08 1.44
C PHE A 396 -0.16 -20.49 2.89
N ARG A 397 -1.21 -21.06 3.52
CA ARG A 397 -1.12 -21.57 4.90
C ARG A 397 -0.22 -22.80 5.02
N SER A 398 0.05 -23.51 3.93
CA SER A 398 1.04 -24.60 3.92
C SER A 398 2.48 -24.13 4.09
N LEU A 399 2.73 -22.81 4.03
CA LEU A 399 4.03 -22.20 4.28
C LEU A 399 4.29 -21.94 5.78
N ILE A 400 3.36 -22.29 6.66
CA ILE A 400 3.52 -22.17 8.12
C ILE A 400 4.37 -23.34 8.61
N TYR A 401 5.48 -23.05 9.28
CA TYR A 401 6.39 -24.04 9.87
C TYR A 401 6.02 -24.36 11.32
#